data_c2db92c8827b36a2bfa8d6ad7c8da18b
#
_entry.id   c2db92c8827b36a2bfa8d6ad7c8da18b
#
_cell.length_a   1.000
_cell.length_b   1.000
_cell.length_c   1.000
_cell.angle_alpha   90.00
_cell.angle_beta   90.00
_cell.angle_gamma   90.00
#
_symmetry.space_group_name_H-M   'P 1'
#
loop_
_entity.id
_entity.type
_entity.pdbx_description
1 polymer ?
#
loop_
_entity_poly.entity_id
_entity_poly.type
_entity_poly.pdbx_seq_one_letter_code
_entity_poly.pdbx_strand_id
1 'polypeptide(L)'
;VITVSAPPPPQSPQPPAGHAAAPRPARERRWPTVVTSLVLLALLMYAQSFRFSSDVAVTEPMVASGDASAAVDARSFTVKVEEVRFARAVGDGADDSGLSDFAPEPEYIEAKGVWVVVFLEVTSTERQLTRLEAELDSGDKNVYASTSWLHNTFGSIGDGFPPGIPVQGATAFEVPEKALKDPVVRVTVSTGIDQRLSGEAHVKLGLSGDELKKAIDGAEETLDVPAPRMQKV
;
A
#
# COMPACT_ATOMS: atom_id res chain seq x y z
N VAL A 1 61.23 7.28 83.34
CA VAL A 1 62.37 7.32 82.42
C VAL A 1 61.76 7.34 81.01
N ILE A 2 61.75 8.49 80.33
CA ILE A 2 61.27 8.68 79.00
C ILE A 2 62.47 8.61 78.08
N THR A 3 62.56 7.55 77.26
CA THR A 3 63.63 7.38 76.29
C THR A 3 63.20 8.09 75.01
N VAL A 4 63.86 9.20 74.70
CA VAL A 4 63.65 9.95 73.45
C VAL A 4 64.47 9.27 72.36
N SER A 5 63.79 8.72 71.34
CA SER A 5 64.44 8.09 70.17
C SER A 5 64.87 9.18 69.20
N ALA A 6 66.11 9.16 68.77
CA ALA A 6 66.67 10.13 67.81
C ALA A 6 66.09 9.98 66.41
N PRO A 7 65.91 11.07 65.64
CA PRO A 7 65.35 11.01 64.24
C PRO A 7 66.40 10.36 63.29
N PRO A 8 65.92 9.64 62.26
CA PRO A 8 66.83 9.01 61.28
C PRO A 8 67.51 10.07 60.39
N PRO A 9 68.64 9.77 59.82
CA PRO A 9 69.41 10.70 59.00
C PRO A 9 68.73 10.96 57.63
N PRO A 10 68.98 12.13 57.05
CA PRO A 10 68.40 12.49 55.77
C PRO A 10 68.89 11.57 54.65
N GLN A 11 67.95 11.01 53.89
CA GLN A 11 68.25 10.21 52.72
C GLN A 11 68.71 11.11 51.56
N SER A 12 69.84 10.72 50.98
CA SER A 12 70.42 11.37 49.80
C SER A 12 69.42 11.25 48.58
N PRO A 13 69.33 12.29 47.76
CA PRO A 13 68.46 12.24 46.60
C PRO A 13 68.90 11.17 45.60
N GLN A 14 68.01 10.21 45.31
CA GLN A 14 68.17 9.23 44.21
C GLN A 14 68.15 9.94 42.89
N PRO A 15 69.08 9.66 41.96
CA PRO A 15 69.00 10.22 40.60
C PRO A 15 67.77 9.69 39.90
N PRO A 16 67.07 10.53 39.03
CA PRO A 16 65.88 10.14 38.32
C PRO A 16 66.20 8.90 37.48
N ALA A 17 65.35 7.87 37.63
CA ALA A 17 65.36 6.68 36.80
C ALA A 17 65.16 7.10 35.35
N GLY A 18 66.18 6.85 34.52
CA GLY A 18 66.10 7.14 33.09
C GLY A 18 64.79 6.49 32.47
N HIS A 19 63.93 7.31 31.92
CA HIS A 19 62.83 6.81 31.17
C HIS A 19 63.34 6.02 29.94
N ALA A 20 63.31 4.68 30.08
CA ALA A 20 63.48 3.83 28.89
C ALA A 20 62.48 4.26 27.79
N ALA A 21 63.04 4.72 26.70
CA ALA A 21 62.23 5.11 25.55
C ALA A 21 61.33 3.94 25.16
N ALA A 22 60.02 4.13 25.25
CA ALA A 22 59.02 3.15 24.81
C ALA A 22 59.33 2.73 23.37
N PRO A 23 59.31 1.44 23.03
CA PRO A 23 59.55 0.97 21.68
C PRO A 23 58.51 1.61 20.78
N ARG A 24 58.94 2.33 19.72
CA ARG A 24 58.06 2.90 18.71
C ARG A 24 57.28 1.75 18.11
N PRO A 25 55.91 1.83 18.08
CA PRO A 25 55.12 0.79 17.46
C PRO A 25 55.56 0.64 16.01
N ALA A 26 55.93 -0.57 15.62
CA ALA A 26 56.24 -0.92 14.25
C ALA A 26 55.03 -0.49 13.39
N ARG A 27 55.30 0.35 12.37
CA ARG A 27 54.30 0.84 11.43
C ARG A 27 53.83 -0.36 10.60
N GLU A 28 52.94 -1.18 11.21
CA GLU A 28 52.36 -2.33 10.54
C GLU A 28 51.71 -1.84 9.25
N ARG A 29 52.11 -2.46 8.16
CA ARG A 29 51.65 -2.21 6.82
C ARG A 29 50.14 -2.56 6.77
N ARG A 30 49.28 -1.61 7.11
CA ARG A 30 47.81 -1.77 7.22
C ARG A 30 47.11 -2.03 5.87
N TRP A 31 47.88 -2.11 4.79
CA TRP A 31 47.34 -2.33 3.42
C TRP A 31 46.60 -3.65 3.26
N PRO A 32 47.09 -4.83 3.75
CA PRO A 32 46.32 -6.06 3.59
C PRO A 32 44.97 -6.01 4.33
N THR A 33 44.93 -5.39 5.52
CA THR A 33 43.69 -5.24 6.29
C THR A 33 42.63 -4.38 5.55
N VAL A 34 43.04 -3.30 4.92
CA VAL A 34 42.17 -2.42 4.14
C VAL A 34 41.63 -3.17 2.92
N VAL A 35 42.48 -3.90 2.20
CA VAL A 35 42.06 -4.70 1.05
C VAL A 35 41.07 -5.79 1.43
N THR A 36 41.35 -6.51 2.53
CA THR A 36 40.45 -7.55 3.05
C THR A 36 39.09 -6.97 3.45
N SER A 37 39.06 -5.79 4.11
CA SER A 37 37.81 -5.12 4.48
C SER A 37 37.01 -4.68 3.28
N LEU A 38 37.64 -4.17 2.21
CA LEU A 38 36.98 -3.80 0.97
C LEU A 38 36.38 -5.01 0.24
N VAL A 39 37.12 -6.13 0.19
CA VAL A 39 36.63 -7.38 -0.41
C VAL A 39 35.43 -7.93 0.37
N LEU A 40 35.50 -7.92 1.71
CA LEU A 40 34.36 -8.34 2.55
C LEU A 40 33.15 -7.43 2.39
N LEU A 41 33.35 -6.13 2.30
CA LEU A 41 32.27 -5.17 2.05
C LEU A 41 31.61 -5.41 0.67
N ALA A 42 32.42 -5.62 -0.36
CA ALA A 42 31.92 -5.93 -1.71
C ALA A 42 31.15 -7.26 -1.75
N LEU A 43 31.66 -8.29 -1.06
CA LEU A 43 30.96 -9.56 -0.89
C LEU A 43 29.64 -9.41 -0.13
N LEU A 44 29.62 -8.60 0.91
CA LEU A 44 28.40 -8.33 1.67
C LEU A 44 27.36 -7.60 0.82
N MET A 45 27.77 -6.59 0.07
CA MET A 45 26.88 -5.87 -0.87
C MET A 45 26.35 -6.79 -1.99
N TYR A 46 27.23 -7.67 -2.50
CA TYR A 46 26.84 -8.66 -3.49
C TYR A 46 25.84 -9.68 -2.90
N ALA A 47 26.11 -10.19 -1.71
CA ALA A 47 25.18 -11.11 -1.02
C ALA A 47 23.85 -10.45 -0.68
N GLN A 48 23.83 -9.16 -0.34
CA GLN A 48 22.59 -8.42 -0.11
C GLN A 48 21.78 -8.20 -1.40
N SER A 49 22.41 -8.09 -2.57
CA SER A 49 21.69 -7.97 -3.84
C SER A 49 20.86 -9.22 -4.19
N PHE A 50 21.19 -10.39 -3.64
CA PHE A 50 20.41 -11.61 -3.77
C PHE A 50 19.30 -11.79 -2.72
N ARG A 51 19.31 -11.03 -1.62
CA ARG A 51 18.26 -11.12 -0.59
C ARG A 51 16.97 -10.40 -0.96
N PHE A 52 17.02 -9.45 -1.90
CA PHE A 52 15.86 -8.63 -2.24
C PHE A 52 14.72 -9.38 -2.94
N SER A 53 14.98 -10.50 -3.59
CA SER A 53 13.93 -11.20 -4.34
C SER A 53 13.10 -12.19 -3.52
N SER A 54 13.60 -12.65 -2.37
CA SER A 54 12.88 -13.62 -1.55
C SER A 54 11.93 -12.94 -0.53
N ASP A 55 12.29 -11.74 -0.05
CA ASP A 55 11.45 -11.03 0.92
C ASP A 55 10.23 -10.38 0.26
N VAL A 56 10.33 -9.97 -1.01
CA VAL A 56 9.23 -9.39 -1.77
C VAL A 56 8.15 -10.45 -2.02
N ALA A 57 8.52 -11.66 -2.42
CA ALA A 57 7.57 -12.75 -2.69
C ALA A 57 6.79 -13.22 -1.45
N VAL A 58 7.34 -13.00 -0.25
CA VAL A 58 6.67 -13.38 1.03
C VAL A 58 5.77 -12.24 1.55
N THR A 59 5.99 -11.02 1.08
CA THR A 59 5.25 -9.83 1.54
C THR A 59 4.16 -9.38 0.58
N GLU A 60 4.18 -9.87 -0.67
CA GLU A 60 3.16 -9.53 -1.65
C GLU A 60 1.80 -10.21 -1.34
N PRO A 61 0.70 -9.53 -1.63
CA PRO A 61 -0.63 -10.14 -1.55
C PRO A 61 -0.77 -11.28 -2.57
N MET A 62 -1.63 -12.23 -2.28
CA MET A 62 -1.94 -13.32 -3.20
C MET A 62 -2.94 -12.85 -4.24
N VAL A 63 -2.46 -12.63 -5.46
CA VAL A 63 -3.25 -12.09 -6.56
C VAL A 63 -4.08 -13.21 -7.21
N ALA A 64 -5.39 -12.98 -7.31
CA ALA A 64 -6.30 -13.70 -8.17
C ALA A 64 -6.70 -12.81 -9.34
N SER A 65 -6.63 -13.30 -10.56
CA SER A 65 -6.94 -12.52 -11.76
C SER A 65 -8.11 -13.13 -12.52
N GLY A 66 -8.97 -12.27 -13.07
CA GLY A 66 -10.09 -12.66 -13.91
C GLY A 66 -10.60 -11.52 -14.77
N ASP A 67 -11.69 -11.80 -15.49
CA ASP A 67 -12.37 -10.83 -16.35
C ASP A 67 -13.69 -10.37 -15.70
N ALA A 68 -14.19 -9.21 -16.09
CA ALA A 68 -15.45 -8.64 -15.58
C ALA A 68 -16.68 -9.53 -15.79
N SER A 69 -16.61 -10.52 -16.69
CA SER A 69 -17.71 -11.44 -16.98
C SER A 69 -17.97 -12.49 -15.90
N ALA A 70 -17.04 -12.68 -14.96
CA ALA A 70 -17.13 -13.70 -13.92
C ALA A 70 -16.65 -13.16 -12.56
N ALA A 71 -17.12 -13.77 -11.48
CA ALA A 71 -16.61 -13.47 -10.15
C ALA A 71 -15.17 -13.96 -9.98
N VAL A 72 -14.32 -13.14 -9.38
CA VAL A 72 -12.92 -13.46 -9.06
C VAL A 72 -12.83 -13.80 -7.58
N ASP A 73 -12.32 -14.99 -7.28
CA ASP A 73 -12.12 -15.48 -5.91
C ASP A 73 -10.71 -15.13 -5.43
N ALA A 74 -10.64 -14.20 -4.47
CA ALA A 74 -9.41 -13.76 -3.81
C ALA A 74 -9.24 -14.37 -2.42
N ARG A 75 -9.64 -15.62 -2.21
CA ARG A 75 -9.54 -16.42 -0.98
C ARG A 75 -10.45 -15.92 0.15
N SER A 76 -10.26 -14.71 0.65
CA SER A 76 -11.04 -14.15 1.77
C SER A 76 -12.32 -13.47 1.31
N PHE A 77 -12.44 -13.20 0.00
CA PHE A 77 -13.61 -12.59 -0.61
C PHE A 77 -13.69 -12.91 -2.11
N THR A 78 -14.89 -12.80 -2.65
CA THR A 78 -15.12 -12.81 -4.09
C THR A 78 -15.54 -11.43 -4.54
N VAL A 79 -15.10 -11.04 -5.73
CA VAL A 79 -15.46 -9.79 -6.39
C VAL A 79 -16.05 -10.08 -7.75
N LYS A 80 -17.17 -9.43 -8.08
CA LYS A 80 -17.78 -9.45 -9.39
C LYS A 80 -18.01 -8.02 -9.84
N VAL A 81 -17.59 -7.68 -11.05
CA VAL A 81 -17.93 -6.40 -11.69
C VAL A 81 -19.32 -6.54 -12.27
N GLU A 82 -20.21 -5.66 -11.87
CA GLU A 82 -21.59 -5.64 -12.40
C GLU A 82 -21.70 -4.68 -13.58
N GLU A 83 -21.13 -3.50 -13.47
CA GLU A 83 -21.18 -2.45 -14.48
C GLU A 83 -19.98 -1.52 -14.38
N VAL A 84 -19.60 -0.93 -15.51
CA VAL A 84 -18.60 0.16 -15.58
C VAL A 84 -19.22 1.33 -16.29
N ARG A 85 -19.24 2.50 -15.65
CA ARG A 85 -19.79 3.73 -16.21
C ARG A 85 -18.75 4.83 -16.23
N PHE A 86 -18.86 5.71 -17.20
CA PHE A 86 -17.99 6.87 -17.34
C PHE A 86 -18.82 8.14 -17.14
N ALA A 87 -18.28 9.11 -16.41
CA ALA A 87 -18.98 10.37 -16.16
C ALA A 87 -18.03 11.56 -16.18
N ARG A 88 -18.57 12.75 -16.43
CA ARG A 88 -17.84 14.03 -16.34
C ARG A 88 -17.84 14.55 -14.92
N ALA A 89 -18.92 14.31 -14.19
CA ALA A 89 -19.02 14.63 -12.77
C ALA A 89 -19.71 13.48 -12.02
N VAL A 90 -19.35 13.30 -10.75
CA VAL A 90 -19.94 12.30 -9.87
C VAL A 90 -20.40 12.95 -8.58
N GLY A 91 -21.47 12.44 -8.01
CA GLY A 91 -21.99 12.86 -6.72
C GLY A 91 -22.50 11.68 -5.91
N ASP A 92 -22.65 11.89 -4.61
CA ASP A 92 -23.30 10.91 -3.75
C ASP A 92 -24.79 10.89 -4.10
N GLY A 93 -25.30 9.75 -4.54
CA GLY A 93 -26.72 9.54 -4.79
C GLY A 93 -27.54 9.64 -3.52
N ALA A 94 -28.82 9.89 -3.67
CA ALA A 94 -29.75 9.96 -2.55
C ALA A 94 -29.72 8.65 -1.75
N ASP A 95 -29.65 8.79 -0.43
CA ASP A 95 -29.78 7.66 0.49
C ASP A 95 -31.24 7.19 0.53
N ASP A 96 -31.47 5.88 0.44
CA ASP A 96 -32.80 5.25 0.56
C ASP A 96 -33.39 5.35 2.00
N SER A 97 -32.78 6.12 2.89
CA SER A 97 -33.24 6.28 4.28
C SER A 97 -34.62 6.89 4.44
N GLY A 98 -35.24 7.37 3.34
CA GLY A 98 -36.55 8.03 3.36
C GLY A 98 -36.49 9.45 3.91
N LEU A 99 -35.32 9.99 4.19
CA LEU A 99 -35.09 11.37 4.65
C LEU A 99 -34.68 12.30 3.49
N SER A 100 -34.80 11.84 2.25
CA SER A 100 -34.36 12.54 1.05
C SER A 100 -34.97 13.94 0.89
N ASP A 101 -36.18 14.17 1.44
CA ASP A 101 -36.86 15.48 1.36
C ASP A 101 -36.14 16.58 2.17
N PHE A 102 -35.19 16.20 3.04
CA PHE A 102 -34.37 17.10 3.85
C PHE A 102 -32.88 17.03 3.50
N ALA A 103 -32.48 16.18 2.56
CA ALA A 103 -31.11 16.08 2.11
C ALA A 103 -30.74 17.35 1.31
N PRO A 104 -29.54 17.89 1.50
CA PRO A 104 -29.02 18.93 0.62
C PRO A 104 -28.93 18.40 -0.81
N GLU A 105 -29.05 19.32 -1.80
CA GLU A 105 -28.83 18.94 -3.19
C GLU A 105 -27.47 18.24 -3.34
N PRO A 106 -27.38 17.17 -4.15
CA PRO A 106 -26.13 16.45 -4.33
C PRO A 106 -25.06 17.38 -4.90
N GLU A 107 -23.92 17.43 -4.27
CA GLU A 107 -22.75 18.14 -4.76
C GLU A 107 -22.01 17.25 -5.75
N TYR A 108 -21.89 17.70 -7.01
CA TYR A 108 -21.21 16.98 -8.07
C TYR A 108 -19.76 17.46 -8.17
N ILE A 109 -18.84 16.50 -8.22
CA ILE A 109 -17.40 16.72 -8.35
C ILE A 109 -17.02 16.50 -9.81
N GLU A 110 -16.63 17.58 -10.49
CA GLU A 110 -16.17 17.53 -11.89
C GLU A 110 -14.79 16.86 -12.00
N ALA A 111 -14.60 16.01 -13.00
CA ALA A 111 -13.31 15.42 -13.33
C ALA A 111 -12.45 16.37 -14.16
N LYS A 112 -11.14 16.40 -13.90
CA LYS A 112 -10.15 16.98 -14.83
C LYS A 112 -9.90 16.11 -16.06
N GLY A 113 -10.31 14.86 -16.01
CA GLY A 113 -10.28 13.87 -17.08
C GLY A 113 -11.66 13.24 -17.24
N VAL A 114 -11.78 12.01 -16.78
CA VAL A 114 -13.03 11.26 -16.75
C VAL A 114 -13.13 10.48 -15.43
N TRP A 115 -14.30 10.41 -14.87
CA TRP A 115 -14.62 9.49 -13.80
C TRP A 115 -14.88 8.10 -14.37
N VAL A 116 -14.19 7.10 -13.85
CA VAL A 116 -14.46 5.69 -14.08
C VAL A 116 -15.13 5.16 -12.82
N VAL A 117 -16.43 4.89 -12.91
CA VAL A 117 -17.21 4.36 -11.79
C VAL A 117 -17.45 2.89 -12.04
N VAL A 118 -16.97 2.04 -11.14
CA VAL A 118 -17.07 0.59 -11.22
C VAL A 118 -18.03 0.10 -10.15
N PHE A 119 -19.14 -0.49 -10.59
CA PHE A 119 -20.10 -1.15 -9.71
C PHE A 119 -19.66 -2.58 -9.46
N LEU A 120 -19.56 -2.93 -8.20
CA LEU A 120 -19.03 -4.20 -7.74
C LEU A 120 -20.03 -4.90 -6.82
N GLU A 121 -20.04 -6.21 -6.89
CA GLU A 121 -20.59 -7.07 -5.86
C GLU A 121 -19.42 -7.76 -5.15
N VAL A 122 -19.38 -7.64 -3.83
CA VAL A 122 -18.33 -8.24 -2.99
C VAL A 122 -18.96 -9.13 -1.95
N THR A 123 -18.47 -10.36 -1.85
CA THR A 123 -18.91 -11.32 -0.84
C THR A 123 -17.70 -11.79 -0.04
N SER A 124 -17.71 -11.54 1.26
CA SER A 124 -16.71 -12.12 2.16
C SER A 124 -16.96 -13.63 2.33
N THR A 125 -15.90 -14.45 2.34
CA THR A 125 -16.04 -15.92 2.39
C THR A 125 -16.06 -16.47 3.81
N GLU A 126 -15.13 -16.08 4.67
CA GLU A 126 -14.95 -16.74 5.98
C GLU A 126 -15.17 -15.83 7.18
N ARG A 127 -14.81 -14.56 7.06
CA ARG A 127 -14.83 -13.60 8.17
C ARG A 127 -15.35 -12.25 7.73
N GLN A 128 -15.86 -11.49 8.67
CA GLN A 128 -16.20 -10.09 8.39
C GLN A 128 -14.96 -9.31 7.94
N LEU A 129 -15.06 -8.65 6.80
CA LEU A 129 -14.04 -7.72 6.34
C LEU A 129 -14.45 -6.31 6.73
N THR A 130 -13.52 -5.57 7.30
CA THR A 130 -13.80 -4.22 7.81
C THR A 130 -13.67 -3.15 6.76
N ARG A 131 -12.78 -3.35 5.78
CA ARG A 131 -12.52 -2.36 4.74
C ARG A 131 -11.96 -3.01 3.48
N LEU A 132 -12.40 -2.50 2.34
CA LEU A 132 -11.81 -2.81 1.04
C LEU A 132 -11.17 -1.53 0.48
N GLU A 133 -10.05 -1.71 -0.16
CA GLU A 133 -9.38 -0.68 -0.94
C GLU A 133 -9.44 -1.08 -2.40
N ALA A 134 -9.73 -0.12 -3.26
CA ALA A 134 -9.78 -0.33 -4.69
C ALA A 134 -8.83 0.63 -5.41
N GLU A 135 -8.13 0.10 -6.39
CA GLU A 135 -7.24 0.84 -7.27
C GLU A 135 -7.58 0.51 -8.73
N LEU A 136 -7.35 1.44 -9.61
CA LEU A 136 -7.50 1.26 -11.05
C LEU A 136 -6.12 1.33 -11.72
N ASP A 137 -5.65 0.21 -12.24
CA ASP A 137 -4.53 0.18 -13.17
C ASP A 137 -5.05 0.59 -14.54
N SER A 138 -4.55 1.69 -15.07
CA SER A 138 -5.02 2.28 -16.33
C SER A 138 -4.57 1.51 -17.59
N GLY A 139 -3.68 0.51 -17.44
CA GLY A 139 -3.02 -0.16 -18.57
C GLY A 139 -1.84 0.63 -19.15
N ASP A 140 -1.51 1.79 -18.61
CA ASP A 140 -0.35 2.64 -19.00
C ASP A 140 0.68 2.79 -17.87
N LYS A 141 0.84 1.76 -17.04
CA LYS A 141 1.74 1.73 -15.86
C LYS A 141 1.37 2.69 -14.73
N ASN A 142 0.25 3.39 -14.84
CA ASN A 142 -0.25 4.27 -13.79
C ASN A 142 -1.38 3.56 -13.03
N VAL A 143 -1.35 3.72 -11.71
CA VAL A 143 -2.38 3.21 -10.82
C VAL A 143 -3.04 4.39 -10.12
N TYR A 144 -4.36 4.40 -10.12
CA TYR A 144 -5.19 5.45 -9.55
C TYR A 144 -5.94 4.88 -8.34
N ALA A 145 -5.82 5.54 -7.21
CA ALA A 145 -6.58 5.18 -6.02
C ALA A 145 -8.05 5.59 -6.18
N SER A 146 -8.94 4.87 -5.53
CA SER A 146 -10.35 5.28 -5.44
C SER A 146 -10.48 6.62 -4.72
N THR A 147 -11.45 7.42 -5.14
CA THR A 147 -11.70 8.72 -4.53
C THR A 147 -12.19 8.57 -3.09
N SER A 148 -11.76 9.48 -2.24
CA SER A 148 -12.27 9.65 -0.87
C SER A 148 -13.29 10.79 -0.75
N TRP A 149 -13.61 11.47 -1.85
CA TRP A 149 -14.55 12.60 -1.86
C TRP A 149 -16.01 12.16 -1.79
N LEU A 150 -16.31 10.92 -2.23
CA LEU A 150 -17.63 10.33 -2.17
C LEU A 150 -17.81 9.50 -0.91
N HIS A 151 -18.95 9.66 -0.26
CA HIS A 151 -19.33 8.90 0.94
C HIS A 151 -19.98 7.56 0.60
N ASN A 152 -20.56 7.43 -0.60
CA ASN A 152 -21.26 6.24 -1.07
C ASN A 152 -20.36 5.22 -1.75
N THR A 153 -19.05 5.20 -1.45
CA THR A 153 -18.12 4.20 -1.99
C THR A 153 -17.83 3.08 -1.01
N PHE A 154 -17.32 1.97 -1.50
CA PHE A 154 -16.88 0.83 -0.67
C PHE A 154 -15.86 1.20 0.41
N GLY A 155 -15.08 2.26 0.21
CA GLY A 155 -14.14 2.78 1.22
C GLY A 155 -14.80 3.35 2.46
N SER A 156 -16.09 3.67 2.39
CA SER A 156 -16.86 4.36 3.43
C SER A 156 -17.86 3.45 4.17
N ILE A 157 -17.87 2.14 3.87
CA ILE A 157 -18.79 1.20 4.54
C ILE A 157 -18.42 1.07 6.02
N GLY A 158 -19.29 1.59 6.91
CA GLY A 158 -19.09 1.54 8.35
C GLY A 158 -19.24 0.14 8.95
N ASP A 159 -20.18 -0.65 8.45
CA ASP A 159 -20.52 -1.98 8.98
C ASP A 159 -19.66 -3.12 8.40
N GLY A 160 -18.83 -2.82 7.40
CA GLY A 160 -17.99 -3.79 6.74
C GLY A 160 -18.76 -4.80 5.89
N PHE A 161 -18.11 -5.90 5.54
CA PHE A 161 -18.64 -6.96 4.67
C PHE A 161 -18.86 -8.23 5.50
N PRO A 162 -20.12 -8.55 5.83
CA PRO A 162 -20.43 -9.76 6.59
C PRO A 162 -20.18 -11.02 5.75
N PRO A 163 -19.76 -12.15 6.37
CA PRO A 163 -19.47 -13.37 5.65
C PRO A 163 -20.73 -13.95 4.99
N GLY A 164 -20.59 -14.37 3.74
CA GLY A 164 -21.65 -15.01 2.96
C GLY A 164 -22.79 -14.11 2.49
N ILE A 165 -22.73 -12.79 2.78
CA ILE A 165 -23.74 -11.83 2.34
C ILE A 165 -23.13 -10.95 1.25
N PRO A 166 -23.67 -10.98 0.02
CA PRO A 166 -23.22 -10.08 -1.04
C PRO A 166 -23.52 -8.63 -0.70
N VAL A 167 -22.53 -7.76 -0.90
CA VAL A 167 -22.68 -6.31 -0.77
C VAL A 167 -22.44 -5.70 -2.14
N GLN A 168 -23.42 -4.99 -2.65
CA GLN A 168 -23.33 -4.22 -3.88
C GLN A 168 -23.00 -2.76 -3.57
N GLY A 169 -22.14 -2.17 -4.37
CA GLY A 169 -21.77 -0.77 -4.25
C GLY A 169 -20.84 -0.36 -5.38
N ALA A 170 -20.26 0.81 -5.27
CA ALA A 170 -19.41 1.34 -6.31
C ALA A 170 -18.09 1.85 -5.76
N THR A 171 -17.12 1.99 -6.65
CA THR A 171 -15.88 2.69 -6.45
C THR A 171 -15.63 3.61 -7.63
N ALA A 172 -15.06 4.79 -7.41
CA ALA A 172 -14.86 5.80 -8.43
C ALA A 172 -13.41 6.25 -8.50
N PHE A 173 -12.91 6.43 -9.73
CA PHE A 173 -11.54 6.80 -10.02
C PHE A 173 -11.50 7.99 -10.97
N GLU A 174 -10.78 9.05 -10.62
CA GLU A 174 -10.52 10.15 -11.53
C GLU A 174 -9.26 9.84 -12.35
N VAL A 175 -9.43 9.73 -13.68
CA VAL A 175 -8.35 9.31 -14.57
C VAL A 175 -8.25 10.23 -15.77
N PRO A 176 -7.04 10.65 -16.18
CA PRO A 176 -6.87 11.31 -17.46
C PRO A 176 -7.26 10.39 -18.62
N GLU A 177 -8.13 10.84 -19.53
CA GLU A 177 -8.62 10.01 -20.64
C GLU A 177 -7.52 9.31 -21.44
N LYS A 178 -6.41 10.02 -21.66
CA LYS A 178 -5.24 9.51 -22.43
C LYS A 178 -4.47 8.38 -21.72
N ALA A 179 -4.65 8.25 -20.40
CA ALA A 179 -3.97 7.22 -19.62
C ALA A 179 -4.70 5.88 -19.68
N LEU A 180 -6.00 5.89 -19.98
CA LEU A 180 -6.82 4.67 -20.06
C LEU A 180 -6.50 3.90 -21.36
N LYS A 181 -6.11 2.62 -21.22
CA LYS A 181 -5.79 1.73 -22.35
C LYS A 181 -6.45 0.35 -22.22
N ASP A 182 -6.17 -0.34 -21.13
CA ASP A 182 -6.72 -1.66 -20.79
C ASP A 182 -6.90 -1.72 -19.27
N PRO A 183 -7.94 -1.04 -18.75
CA PRO A 183 -8.08 -0.82 -17.33
C PRO A 183 -8.39 -2.11 -16.57
N VAL A 184 -7.70 -2.28 -15.44
CA VAL A 184 -7.86 -3.39 -14.50
C VAL A 184 -8.19 -2.82 -13.13
N VAL A 185 -9.29 -3.25 -12.54
CA VAL A 185 -9.60 -2.92 -11.14
C VAL A 185 -8.89 -3.90 -10.22
N ARG A 186 -8.18 -3.38 -9.26
CA ARG A 186 -7.54 -4.12 -8.18
C ARG A 186 -8.35 -3.89 -6.91
N VAL A 187 -8.76 -4.95 -6.27
CA VAL A 187 -9.49 -4.89 -4.99
C VAL A 187 -8.71 -5.66 -3.95
N THR A 188 -8.40 -4.99 -2.84
CA THR A 188 -7.59 -5.53 -1.76
C THR A 188 -8.32 -5.37 -0.43
N VAL A 189 -8.16 -6.32 0.47
CA VAL A 189 -8.63 -6.18 1.85
C VAL A 189 -7.62 -5.36 2.63
N SER A 190 -8.04 -4.21 3.16
CA SER A 190 -7.21 -3.47 4.09
C SER A 190 -7.19 -4.16 5.44
N THR A 191 -6.08 -4.77 5.78
CA THR A 191 -5.84 -5.40 7.09
C THR A 191 -5.07 -4.49 8.05
N GLY A 192 -4.93 -3.21 7.71
CA GLY A 192 -4.16 -2.25 8.49
C GLY A 192 -2.66 -2.33 8.21
N ILE A 193 -1.86 -2.82 9.16
CA ILE A 193 -0.38 -2.73 9.08
C ILE A 193 0.24 -3.89 8.28
N ASP A 194 -0.42 -5.03 8.15
CA ASP A 194 0.14 -6.23 7.55
C ASP A 194 -0.76 -6.76 6.42
N GLN A 195 -0.35 -6.50 5.18
CA GLN A 195 -1.04 -7.00 3.98
C GLN A 195 -0.46 -8.34 3.47
N ARG A 196 0.53 -8.88 4.15
CA ARG A 196 1.15 -10.14 3.74
C ARG A 196 0.12 -11.26 3.67
N LEU A 197 0.12 -11.97 2.53
CA LEU A 197 -0.81 -13.06 2.25
C LEU A 197 -2.31 -12.68 2.26
N SER A 198 -2.64 -11.39 2.23
CA SER A 198 -4.00 -10.95 1.96
C SER A 198 -4.40 -11.33 0.53
N GLY A 199 -5.69 -11.57 0.31
CA GLY A 199 -6.20 -11.75 -1.05
C GLY A 199 -6.25 -10.42 -1.78
N GLU A 200 -5.88 -10.41 -3.06
CA GLU A 200 -6.05 -9.29 -3.98
C GLU A 200 -6.71 -9.79 -5.26
N ALA A 201 -7.80 -9.14 -5.69
CA ALA A 201 -8.49 -9.46 -6.93
C ALA A 201 -8.11 -8.45 -8.02
N HIS A 202 -7.62 -8.94 -9.15
CA HIS A 202 -7.38 -8.17 -10.36
C HIS A 202 -8.45 -8.50 -11.40
N VAL A 203 -9.34 -7.57 -11.68
CA VAL A 203 -10.45 -7.76 -12.61
C VAL A 203 -10.24 -6.89 -13.84
N LYS A 204 -10.00 -7.52 -14.99
CA LYS A 204 -9.92 -6.82 -16.27
C LYS A 204 -11.31 -6.34 -16.66
N LEU A 205 -11.45 -5.05 -16.97
CA LEU A 205 -12.75 -4.48 -17.34
C LEU A 205 -13.18 -4.82 -18.77
N GLY A 206 -12.28 -5.36 -19.59
CA GLY A 206 -12.56 -5.76 -20.96
C GLY A 206 -12.79 -4.58 -21.91
N LEU A 207 -12.43 -3.36 -21.50
CA LEU A 207 -12.60 -2.14 -22.26
C LEU A 207 -11.26 -1.71 -22.84
N SER A 208 -11.10 -1.76 -24.15
CA SER A 208 -9.86 -1.35 -24.82
C SER A 208 -10.12 -0.78 -26.21
N GLY A 209 -9.13 -0.04 -26.74
CA GLY A 209 -9.19 0.49 -28.09
C GLY A 209 -10.44 1.35 -28.37
N ASP A 210 -11.16 1.01 -29.43
CA ASP A 210 -12.33 1.79 -29.90
C ASP A 210 -13.53 1.68 -28.95
N GLU A 211 -13.71 0.56 -28.25
CA GLU A 211 -14.78 0.38 -27.26
C GLU A 211 -14.58 1.31 -26.07
N LEU A 212 -13.38 1.38 -25.54
CA LEU A 212 -13.03 2.28 -24.46
C LEU A 212 -13.20 3.74 -24.88
N LYS A 213 -12.73 4.10 -26.08
CA LYS A 213 -12.91 5.45 -26.62
C LYS A 213 -14.39 5.81 -26.74
N LYS A 214 -15.21 4.92 -27.27
CA LYS A 214 -16.66 5.12 -27.37
C LYS A 214 -17.31 5.29 -26.00
N ALA A 215 -16.87 4.53 -24.99
CA ALA A 215 -17.37 4.64 -23.63
C ALA A 215 -17.00 6.00 -23.00
N ILE A 216 -15.76 6.49 -23.22
CA ILE A 216 -15.32 7.82 -22.76
C ILE A 216 -16.07 8.94 -23.49
N ASP A 217 -16.22 8.83 -24.82
CA ASP A 217 -16.93 9.84 -25.63
C ASP A 217 -18.41 9.89 -25.23
N GLY A 218 -18.99 8.77 -24.79
CA GLY A 218 -20.36 8.65 -24.28
C GLY A 218 -20.50 8.86 -22.77
N ALA A 219 -19.49 9.41 -22.09
CA ALA A 219 -19.54 9.65 -20.66
C ALA A 219 -20.72 10.53 -20.25
N GLU A 220 -21.38 10.16 -19.18
CA GLU A 220 -22.52 10.90 -18.64
C GLU A 220 -22.08 12.27 -18.11
N GLU A 221 -22.96 13.28 -18.24
CA GLU A 221 -22.66 14.60 -17.67
C GLU A 221 -22.52 14.54 -16.16
N THR A 222 -23.45 13.84 -15.51
CA THR A 222 -23.45 13.61 -14.05
C THR A 222 -23.86 12.18 -13.77
N LEU A 223 -23.24 11.58 -12.74
CA LEU A 223 -23.56 10.23 -12.29
C LEU A 223 -23.71 10.20 -10.78
N ASP A 224 -24.84 9.74 -10.31
CA ASP A 224 -25.09 9.49 -8.90
C ASP A 224 -24.51 8.14 -8.50
N VAL A 225 -23.68 8.15 -7.47
CA VAL A 225 -23.12 6.93 -6.86
C VAL A 225 -24.02 6.51 -5.70
N PRO A 226 -24.74 5.38 -5.82
CA PRO A 226 -25.64 4.93 -4.77
C PRO A 226 -24.87 4.40 -3.57
N ALA A 227 -25.45 4.53 -2.37
CA ALA A 227 -24.90 3.95 -1.16
C ALA A 227 -24.80 2.41 -1.29
N PRO A 228 -23.77 1.79 -0.72
CA PRO A 228 -23.61 0.35 -0.72
C PRO A 228 -24.78 -0.36 -0.03
N ARG A 229 -25.24 -1.47 -0.62
CA ARG A 229 -26.39 -2.22 -0.15
C ARG A 229 -26.09 -3.70 0.05
N MET A 230 -26.52 -4.24 1.16
CA MET A 230 -26.49 -5.69 1.39
C MET A 230 -27.65 -6.33 0.63
N GLN A 231 -27.35 -7.36 -0.15
CA GLN A 231 -28.43 -8.14 -0.77
C GLN A 231 -29.14 -8.97 0.31
N LYS A 232 -30.47 -8.91 0.28
CA LYS A 232 -31.28 -9.82 1.11
C LYS A 232 -31.19 -11.22 0.51
N VAL A 233 -30.60 -12.13 1.25
CA VAL A 233 -30.55 -13.55 0.95
C VAL A 233 -31.92 -14.17 1.17
#